data_f63a860be49bc15d2ba04edf86a6bf22
#
_entry.id   f63a860be49bc15d2ba04edf86a6bf22
#
_cell.length_a   1.000
_cell.length_b   1.000
_cell.length_c   1.000
_cell.angle_alpha   90.00
_cell.angle_beta   90.00
_cell.angle_gamma   90.00
#
_symmetry.space_group_name_H-M   'P 1'
#
loop_
_entity.id
_entity.type
_entity.pdbx_description
1 polymer ?
#
loop_
_entity_poly.entity_id
_entity_poly.type
_entity_poly.pdbx_seq_one_letter_code
_entity_poly.pdbx_strand_id
1 'polypeptide(L)'
;KNHFEVTTYSGGLLDNLPEFDLEELVISYLQIKENYYVLSNSIAKKSTTIKIECELISREIDNPRKAVVQVKGKKAKELDALEFKQYVDEGYLVYLYAPRVINLDKIENVVRIGENDLLDFYEKNKLILPASITQWEDLFNSETD
;
A
#
# COMPACT_ATOMS: atom_id res chain seq x y z
N LYS A 1 -16.34 -9.55 -26.91
CA LYS A 1 -15.57 -10.60 -27.37
C LYS A 1 -14.37 -11.02 -26.50
N ASN A 2 -14.02 -10.25 -25.54
CA ASN A 2 -12.81 -10.52 -24.80
C ASN A 2 -13.05 -10.89 -23.36
N HIS A 3 -14.03 -11.73 -23.16
CA HIS A 3 -14.35 -12.21 -21.84
C HIS A 3 -13.21 -13.00 -21.22
N PHE A 4 -12.41 -13.62 -22.08
CA PHE A 4 -11.26 -14.35 -21.61
C PHE A 4 -10.30 -13.43 -20.88
N GLU A 5 -10.01 -12.27 -21.47
CA GLU A 5 -9.11 -11.31 -20.84
C GLU A 5 -9.68 -10.74 -19.55
N VAL A 6 -10.98 -10.48 -19.53
CA VAL A 6 -11.63 -10.01 -18.32
C VAL A 6 -11.47 -11.03 -17.20
N THR A 7 -11.62 -12.30 -17.54
CA THR A 7 -11.43 -13.35 -16.54
C THR A 7 -10.00 -13.39 -16.02
N THR A 8 -9.04 -13.20 -16.93
CA THR A 8 -7.62 -13.23 -16.58
C THR A 8 -7.26 -12.12 -15.62
N TYR A 9 -7.85 -10.95 -15.81
CA TYR A 9 -7.55 -9.78 -14.99
C TYR A 9 -8.68 -9.42 -14.05
N SER A 10 -9.41 -10.45 -13.59
CA SER A 10 -10.46 -10.20 -12.62
C SER A 10 -9.88 -9.56 -11.37
N GLY A 11 -10.64 -8.69 -10.74
CA GLY A 11 -10.17 -7.96 -9.59
C GLY A 11 -9.55 -6.61 -9.94
N GLY A 12 -9.26 -6.38 -11.23
CA GLY A 12 -8.80 -5.07 -11.68
C GLY A 12 -7.31 -4.82 -11.45
N LEU A 13 -6.96 -3.55 -11.49
CA LEU A 13 -5.56 -3.14 -11.49
C LEU A 13 -4.81 -3.57 -10.23
N LEU A 14 -5.38 -3.31 -9.07
CA LEU A 14 -4.65 -3.56 -7.81
C LEU A 14 -4.38 -5.04 -7.60
N ASP A 15 -5.30 -5.89 -8.02
CA ASP A 15 -5.13 -7.32 -7.85
C ASP A 15 -4.10 -7.91 -8.80
N ASN A 16 -3.79 -7.19 -9.87
CA ASN A 16 -2.90 -7.70 -10.91
C ASN A 16 -1.55 -7.00 -10.97
N LEU A 17 -1.33 -5.99 -10.14
CA LEU A 17 -0.02 -5.37 -10.06
C LEU A 17 0.98 -6.32 -9.43
N PRO A 18 2.21 -6.38 -9.95
CA PRO A 18 3.28 -7.04 -9.21
C PRO A 18 3.43 -6.41 -7.85
N GLU A 19 3.86 -7.20 -6.87
CA GLU A 19 3.94 -6.70 -5.50
C GLU A 19 4.84 -5.48 -5.37
N PHE A 20 5.93 -5.46 -6.10
CA PHE A 20 6.83 -4.31 -6.07
C PHE A 20 6.14 -3.03 -6.51
N ASP A 21 5.34 -3.10 -7.57
CA ASP A 21 4.62 -1.93 -8.06
C ASP A 21 3.47 -1.54 -7.14
N LEU A 22 2.86 -2.51 -6.49
CA LEU A 22 1.83 -2.24 -5.51
C LEU A 22 2.41 -1.51 -4.30
N GLU A 23 3.59 -1.93 -3.84
CA GLU A 23 4.28 -1.25 -2.75
C GLU A 23 4.56 0.21 -3.12
N GLU A 24 5.03 0.43 -4.34
CA GLU A 24 5.32 1.79 -4.81
C GLU A 24 4.05 2.64 -4.81
N LEU A 25 2.95 2.08 -5.27
CA LEU A 25 1.68 2.80 -5.31
C LEU A 25 1.19 3.17 -3.91
N VAL A 26 1.28 2.25 -2.97
CA VAL A 26 0.86 2.50 -1.59
C VAL A 26 1.74 3.57 -0.95
N ILE A 27 3.05 3.49 -1.17
CA ILE A 27 3.97 4.49 -0.62
C ILE A 27 3.68 5.86 -1.23
N SER A 28 3.41 5.92 -2.53
CA SER A 28 3.04 7.17 -3.19
C SER A 28 1.75 7.75 -2.60
N TYR A 29 0.79 6.89 -2.31
CA TYR A 29 -0.46 7.30 -1.67
C TYR A 29 -0.18 7.98 -0.32
N LEU A 30 0.68 7.37 0.48
CA LEU A 30 0.99 7.93 1.78
C LEU A 30 1.76 9.24 1.67
N GLN A 31 2.62 9.36 0.69
CA GLN A 31 3.38 10.60 0.50
C GLN A 31 2.52 11.74 -0.04
N ILE A 32 1.71 11.45 -1.03
CA ILE A 32 0.99 12.52 -1.75
C ILE A 32 -0.35 12.81 -1.09
N LYS A 33 -1.11 11.77 -0.77
CA LYS A 33 -2.46 11.94 -0.22
C LYS A 33 -2.43 12.22 1.28
N GLU A 34 -1.59 11.49 2.02
CA GLU A 34 -1.54 11.57 3.47
C GLU A 34 -0.41 12.44 3.98
N ASN A 35 0.34 13.03 3.07
CA ASN A 35 1.38 14.03 3.39
C ASN A 35 2.51 13.50 4.27
N TYR A 36 2.99 12.30 3.94
CA TYR A 36 4.14 11.74 4.63
C TYR A 36 5.42 11.92 3.84
N TYR A 37 6.52 11.82 4.54
CA TYR A 37 7.85 11.79 3.96
C TYR A 37 8.46 10.42 4.27
N VAL A 38 8.98 9.75 3.26
CA VAL A 38 9.59 8.44 3.43
C VAL A 38 11.01 8.62 3.93
N LEU A 39 11.32 7.93 5.03
CA LEU A 39 12.67 7.92 5.56
C LEU A 39 13.47 6.90 4.76
N SER A 40 14.28 7.38 3.83
CA SER A 40 14.96 6.51 2.86
C SER A 40 15.88 5.48 3.51
N ASN A 41 16.45 5.80 4.66
CA ASN A 41 17.30 4.85 5.37
C ASN A 41 16.54 3.62 5.82
N SER A 42 15.25 3.74 6.08
CA SER A 42 14.44 2.63 6.58
C SER A 42 14.21 1.55 5.53
N ILE A 43 14.25 1.93 4.26
CA ILE A 43 14.03 0.98 3.18
C ILE A 43 15.09 -0.11 3.18
N ALA A 44 16.31 0.22 3.56
CA ALA A 44 17.41 -0.72 3.57
C ALA A 44 17.51 -1.53 4.86
N LYS A 45 16.74 -1.17 5.88
CA LYS A 45 16.85 -1.80 7.20
C LYS A 45 15.69 -2.74 7.48
N LYS A 46 15.54 -3.75 6.68
CA LYS A 46 14.47 -4.73 6.88
C LYS A 46 14.99 -5.88 7.73
N SER A 47 15.31 -5.61 8.99
CA SER A 47 15.99 -6.59 9.83
C SER A 47 15.18 -7.14 10.98
N THR A 48 13.91 -6.74 11.12
CA THR A 48 13.11 -7.22 12.23
C THR A 48 12.30 -8.45 11.84
N THR A 49 11.83 -9.17 12.85
CA THR A 49 10.97 -10.32 12.62
C THR A 49 9.65 -9.92 11.97
N ILE A 50 9.20 -8.69 12.18
CA ILE A 50 8.00 -8.18 11.56
C ILE A 50 8.44 -7.28 10.41
N LYS A 51 8.06 -7.66 9.20
CA LYS A 51 8.48 -6.94 8.01
C LYS A 51 7.63 -5.71 7.78
N ILE A 52 8.30 -4.61 7.55
CA ILE A 52 7.64 -3.38 7.08
C ILE A 52 8.34 -2.94 5.80
N GLU A 53 7.62 -2.21 4.97
CA GLU A 53 8.21 -1.71 3.72
C GLU A 53 9.13 -0.54 4.00
N CYS A 54 8.69 0.40 4.83
CA CYS A 54 9.52 1.54 5.18
C CYS A 54 8.90 2.29 6.35
N GLU A 55 9.69 3.22 6.88
CA GLU A 55 9.21 4.15 7.90
C GLU A 55 8.93 5.49 7.24
N LEU A 56 7.95 6.19 7.80
CA LEU A 56 7.54 7.49 7.30
C LEU A 56 7.42 8.47 8.47
N ILE A 57 7.48 9.75 8.15
CA ILE A 57 7.19 10.79 9.12
C ILE A 57 6.27 11.81 8.47
N SER A 58 5.26 12.26 9.19
CA SER A 58 4.35 13.25 8.64
C SER A 58 5.06 14.58 8.47
N ARG A 59 4.61 15.36 7.48
CA ARG A 59 5.24 16.64 7.17
C ARG A 59 4.69 17.78 8.03
N GLU A 60 4.05 17.46 9.11
CA GLU A 60 3.56 18.46 10.03
C GLU A 60 4.71 18.99 10.86
N ILE A 61 4.85 20.30 10.89
CA ILE A 61 5.98 20.94 11.55
C ILE A 61 5.86 20.86 13.07
N ASP A 62 4.65 21.08 13.56
CA ASP A 62 4.46 21.22 15.01
C ASP A 62 4.35 19.90 15.75
N ASN A 63 3.88 18.86 15.08
CA ASN A 63 3.67 17.57 15.74
C ASN A 63 3.86 16.45 14.74
N PRO A 64 5.10 16.18 14.35
CA PRO A 64 5.35 15.14 13.36
C PRO A 64 4.98 13.77 13.92
N ARG A 65 4.34 12.96 13.09
CA ARG A 65 3.91 11.63 13.46
C ARG A 65 4.71 10.59 12.71
N LYS A 66 5.25 9.63 13.45
CA LYS A 66 5.99 8.52 12.83
C LYS A 66 5.02 7.42 12.43
N ALA A 67 5.28 6.82 11.29
CA ALA A 67 4.44 5.74 10.79
C ALA A 67 5.30 4.66 10.14
N VAL A 68 4.73 3.48 10.01
CA VAL A 68 5.31 2.39 9.24
C VAL A 68 4.23 1.85 8.33
N VAL A 69 4.63 1.18 7.26
CA VAL A 69 3.69 0.60 6.32
C VAL A 69 4.10 -0.81 5.93
N GLN A 70 3.10 -1.68 5.81
CA GLN A 70 3.28 -3.03 5.30
C GLN A 70 2.29 -3.25 4.17
N VAL A 71 2.78 -3.80 3.07
CA VAL A 71 1.97 -4.05 1.87
C VAL A 71 2.05 -5.52 1.52
N LYS A 72 0.91 -6.15 1.28
CA LYS A 72 0.84 -7.52 0.81
C LYS A 72 -0.05 -7.57 -0.42
N GLY A 73 0.40 -8.26 -1.43
CA GLY A 73 -0.35 -8.43 -2.66
C GLY A 73 -1.37 -9.55 -2.57
N LYS A 74 -2.02 -9.79 -3.69
CA LYS A 74 -3.12 -10.75 -3.79
C LYS A 74 -2.76 -12.15 -3.33
N LYS A 75 -1.49 -12.54 -3.51
CA LYS A 75 -1.06 -13.88 -3.16
C LYS A 75 -0.95 -14.11 -1.66
N ALA A 76 -0.86 -13.06 -0.89
CA ALA A 76 -0.85 -13.17 0.57
C ALA A 76 -2.25 -13.47 1.05
N LYS A 77 -2.36 -14.28 2.09
CA LYS A 77 -3.68 -14.63 2.60
C LYS A 77 -4.26 -13.50 3.41
N GLU A 78 -3.50 -12.99 4.35
CA GLU A 78 -4.01 -11.93 5.23
C GLU A 78 -2.88 -11.37 6.06
N LEU A 79 -3.15 -10.21 6.65
CA LEU A 79 -2.29 -9.62 7.67
C LEU A 79 -3.04 -9.58 8.99
N ASP A 80 -2.34 -9.87 10.07
CA ASP A 80 -2.92 -9.79 11.41
C ASP A 80 -2.44 -8.49 12.03
N ALA A 81 -3.38 -7.60 12.31
CA ALA A 81 -3.06 -6.29 12.88
C ALA A 81 -2.31 -6.40 14.21
N LEU A 82 -2.57 -7.46 14.97
CA LEU A 82 -1.92 -7.62 16.27
C LEU A 82 -0.44 -7.88 16.16
N GLU A 83 0.05 -8.34 15.01
CA GLU A 83 1.48 -8.55 14.82
C GLU A 83 2.28 -7.25 14.82
N PHE A 84 1.59 -6.13 14.70
CA PHE A 84 2.25 -4.82 14.63
C PHE A 84 2.20 -4.08 15.96
N LYS A 85 1.78 -4.76 17.03
CA LYS A 85 1.66 -4.13 18.34
C LYS A 85 2.96 -3.51 18.81
N GLN A 86 4.08 -4.13 18.50
CA GLN A 86 5.39 -3.61 18.87
C GLN A 86 5.60 -2.20 18.34
N TYR A 87 5.22 -1.95 17.08
CA TYR A 87 5.36 -0.63 16.49
C TYR A 87 4.42 0.37 17.15
N VAL A 88 3.21 -0.05 17.45
CA VAL A 88 2.24 0.81 18.13
C VAL A 88 2.77 1.20 19.50
N ASP A 89 3.31 0.24 20.23
CA ASP A 89 3.87 0.49 21.57
C ASP A 89 5.06 1.44 21.51
N GLU A 90 5.77 1.48 20.38
CA GLU A 90 6.89 2.40 20.19
C GLU A 90 6.46 3.76 19.65
N GLY A 91 5.16 3.99 19.53
CA GLY A 91 4.64 5.28 19.13
C GLY A 91 4.35 5.47 17.66
N TYR A 92 4.40 4.40 16.87
CA TYR A 92 4.13 4.48 15.44
C TYR A 92 2.65 4.32 15.14
N LEU A 93 2.20 5.03 14.11
CA LEU A 93 0.96 4.70 13.44
C LEU A 93 1.30 3.66 12.38
N VAL A 94 0.52 2.61 12.28
CA VAL A 94 0.80 1.50 11.34
C VAL A 94 -0.24 1.52 10.23
N TYR A 95 0.24 1.56 8.98
CA TYR A 95 -0.62 1.44 7.80
C TYR A 95 -0.45 0.07 7.20
N LEU A 96 -1.57 -0.57 6.91
CA LEU A 96 -1.57 -1.90 6.28
C LEU A 96 -2.38 -1.87 5.00
N TYR A 97 -1.82 -2.46 3.96
CA TYR A 97 -2.57 -2.76 2.76
C TYR A 97 -2.42 -4.25 2.45
N ALA A 98 -3.54 -4.95 2.41
CA ALA A 98 -3.58 -6.37 2.09
C ALA A 98 -4.98 -6.73 1.64
N PRO A 99 -5.14 -7.86 0.94
CA PRO A 99 -6.47 -8.32 0.57
C PRO A 99 -7.38 -8.51 1.79
N ARG A 100 -6.80 -8.92 2.90
CA ARG A 100 -7.55 -9.13 4.12
C ARG A 100 -6.71 -8.76 5.33
N VAL A 101 -7.30 -8.04 6.27
CA VAL A 101 -6.66 -7.68 7.53
C VAL A 101 -7.58 -8.16 8.66
N ILE A 102 -7.01 -8.96 9.58
CA ILE A 102 -7.78 -9.47 10.72
C ILE A 102 -7.36 -8.75 11.99
N ASN A 103 -8.25 -8.80 12.99
CA ASN A 103 -8.03 -8.24 14.33
C ASN A 103 -7.83 -6.72 14.34
N LEU A 104 -8.26 -6.03 13.29
CA LEU A 104 -8.12 -4.58 13.23
C LEU A 104 -8.91 -3.89 14.34
N ASP A 105 -10.01 -4.48 14.76
CA ASP A 105 -10.87 -3.95 15.82
C ASP A 105 -10.28 -4.14 17.23
N LYS A 106 -9.20 -4.90 17.34
CA LYS A 106 -8.62 -5.24 18.64
C LYS A 106 -7.39 -4.42 18.99
N ILE A 107 -7.00 -3.49 18.15
CA ILE A 107 -5.81 -2.69 18.36
C ILE A 107 -6.03 -1.29 17.81
N GLU A 108 -5.52 -0.29 18.53
CA GLU A 108 -5.58 1.10 18.08
C GLU A 108 -4.31 1.44 17.32
N ASN A 109 -4.39 2.50 16.52
CA ASN A 109 -3.25 3.04 15.76
C ASN A 109 -2.71 2.09 14.69
N VAL A 110 -3.55 1.17 14.24
CA VAL A 110 -3.30 0.38 13.04
C VAL A 110 -4.44 0.68 12.08
N VAL A 111 -4.11 1.13 10.89
CA VAL A 111 -5.07 1.61 9.90
C VAL A 111 -4.95 0.78 8.64
N ARG A 112 -6.06 0.29 8.14
CA ARG A 112 -6.09 -0.39 6.86
C ARG A 112 -6.34 0.63 5.76
N ILE A 113 -5.50 0.62 4.73
CA ILE A 113 -5.74 1.42 3.54
C ILE A 113 -6.78 0.69 2.70
N GLY A 114 -7.89 1.36 2.39
CA GLY A 114 -8.96 0.77 1.63
C GLY A 114 -8.61 0.65 0.16
N GLU A 115 -9.09 -0.42 -0.46
CA GLU A 115 -8.86 -0.63 -1.88
C GLU A 115 -9.45 0.51 -2.72
N ASN A 116 -10.65 0.95 -2.36
CA ASN A 116 -11.31 2.03 -3.11
C ASN A 116 -10.57 3.35 -2.97
N ASP A 117 -10.02 3.62 -1.79
CA ASP A 117 -9.25 4.83 -1.58
C ASP A 117 -7.98 4.82 -2.44
N LEU A 118 -7.34 3.67 -2.53
CA LEU A 118 -6.13 3.54 -3.32
C LEU A 118 -6.43 3.66 -4.81
N LEU A 119 -7.53 3.07 -5.27
CA LEU A 119 -7.95 3.20 -6.67
C LEU A 119 -8.30 4.63 -7.02
N ASP A 120 -9.01 5.32 -6.14
CA ASP A 120 -9.37 6.72 -6.37
C ASP A 120 -8.12 7.59 -6.46
N PHE A 121 -7.16 7.34 -5.58
CA PHE A 121 -5.87 8.03 -5.63
C PHE A 121 -5.17 7.77 -6.95
N TYR A 122 -5.14 6.52 -7.38
CA TYR A 122 -4.51 6.17 -8.65
C TYR A 122 -5.13 6.95 -9.81
N GLU A 123 -6.46 6.95 -9.90
CA GLU A 123 -7.14 7.63 -10.99
C GLU A 123 -6.87 9.13 -11.01
N LYS A 124 -6.79 9.73 -9.85
CA LYS A 124 -6.59 11.18 -9.75
C LYS A 124 -5.14 11.61 -9.96
N ASN A 125 -4.20 10.69 -9.80
CA ASN A 125 -2.78 11.06 -9.78
C ASN A 125 -1.94 10.31 -10.79
N LYS A 126 -2.54 9.60 -11.73
CA LYS A 126 -1.75 8.73 -12.61
C LYS A 126 -0.77 9.48 -13.50
N LEU A 127 -0.98 10.77 -13.73
CA LEU A 127 -0.04 11.55 -14.53
C LEU A 127 1.28 11.78 -13.82
N ILE A 128 1.30 11.69 -12.51
CA ILE A 128 2.53 11.90 -11.73
C ILE A 128 3.07 10.62 -11.12
N LEU A 129 2.41 9.50 -11.36
CA LEU A 129 2.87 8.21 -10.86
C LEU A 129 3.91 7.62 -11.81
N PRO A 130 4.80 6.76 -11.27
CA PRO A 130 5.82 6.13 -12.13
C PRO A 130 5.21 5.33 -13.26
N ALA A 131 5.87 5.36 -14.41
CA ALA A 131 5.42 4.60 -15.57
C ALA A 131 5.39 3.10 -15.29
N SER A 132 6.21 2.64 -14.36
CA SER A 132 6.21 1.23 -13.97
C SER A 132 4.85 0.79 -13.41
N ILE A 133 4.08 1.74 -12.89
CA ILE A 133 2.74 1.45 -12.41
C ILE A 133 1.70 1.66 -13.50
N THR A 134 1.73 2.82 -14.16
CA THR A 134 0.69 3.18 -15.11
C THR A 134 0.69 2.32 -16.37
N GLN A 135 1.82 1.74 -16.72
CA GLN A 135 1.89 0.85 -17.87
C GLN A 135 0.94 -0.35 -17.75
N TRP A 136 0.65 -0.78 -16.52
CA TRP A 136 -0.24 -1.93 -16.33
C TRP A 136 -1.67 -1.65 -16.73
N GLU A 137 -2.12 -0.42 -16.54
CA GLU A 137 -3.47 -0.05 -16.96
C GLU A 137 -3.58 -0.14 -18.48
N ASP A 138 -2.59 0.36 -19.20
CA ASP A 138 -2.60 0.30 -20.66
C ASP A 138 -2.57 -1.13 -21.16
N LEU A 139 -1.78 -1.97 -20.51
CA LEU A 139 -1.69 -3.37 -20.87
C LEU A 139 -3.04 -4.08 -20.70
N PHE A 140 -3.70 -3.85 -19.56
CA PHE A 140 -5.00 -4.48 -19.30
C PHE A 140 -6.04 -3.97 -20.26
N ASN A 141 -6.03 -2.69 -20.58
CA ASN A 141 -6.99 -2.10 -21.52
C ASN A 141 -6.78 -2.68 -22.92
N SER A 142 -5.54 -2.86 -23.36
CA SER A 142 -5.31 -3.41 -24.69
C SER A 142 -5.71 -4.88 -24.76
N GLU A 143 -5.66 -5.60 -23.64
CA GLU A 143 -6.11 -6.98 -23.60
C GLU A 143 -7.63 -7.11 -23.69
N THR A 144 -8.35 -6.10 -23.24
CA THR A 144 -9.81 -6.14 -23.24
C THR A 144 -10.42 -5.58 -24.54
N ASP A 145 -9.63 -4.98 -25.38
CA ASP A 145 -10.10 -4.50 -26.65
C ASP A 145 -10.10 -5.65 -27.66
#